data_98588029e97dada73fb32e3f63afe83d
#
_entry.id   98588029e97dada73fb32e3f63afe83d
#
_cell.length_a   1.000
_cell.length_b   1.000
_cell.length_c   1.000
_cell.angle_alpha   90.00
_cell.angle_beta   90.00
_cell.angle_gamma   90.00
#
_symmetry.space_group_name_H-M   'P 1'
#
loop_
_entity.id
_entity.type
_entity.pdbx_description
1 polymer ?
#
loop_
_entity_poly.entity_id
_entity_poly.type
_entity_poly.pdbx_seq_one_letter_code
_entity_poly.pdbx_strand_id
1 'polypeptide(L)'
;MSRPSGELPSRTFQAGDVIFKEGDDAKSEAFLVHEGKVEVRKNLGGEEKLLRVQGKGELLGEFALFTNAPRSATAIAAGPVTLLIIPANRLDAMVRTNPALAMAIIKDLVGRMLAAEERAREAENRARDAEERAKKGEEGGKKEEGG
;
A
#
# COMPACT_ATOMS: atom_id res chain seq x y z
N MET A 1 24.47 9.26 -22.24
CA MET A 1 23.52 8.82 -23.28
C MET A 1 22.13 9.33 -22.99
N SER A 2 21.55 9.98 -23.97
CA SER A 2 20.17 10.43 -23.83
C SER A 2 19.22 9.23 -23.96
N ARG A 3 18.22 9.15 -23.09
CA ARG A 3 17.21 8.11 -23.18
C ARG A 3 16.26 8.42 -24.34
N PRO A 4 15.69 7.39 -25.00
CA PRO A 4 14.66 7.65 -25.99
C PRO A 4 13.50 8.45 -25.41
N SER A 5 12.90 9.29 -26.23
CA SER A 5 11.74 10.08 -25.83
C SER A 5 10.61 9.15 -25.37
N GLY A 6 10.10 9.35 -24.16
CA GLY A 6 9.04 8.53 -23.56
C GLY A 6 9.52 7.47 -22.61
N GLU A 7 10.82 7.21 -22.51
CA GLU A 7 11.34 6.26 -21.54
C GLU A 7 11.35 6.85 -20.14
N LEU A 8 10.88 6.08 -19.16
CA LEU A 8 10.85 6.51 -17.79
C LEU A 8 12.22 6.41 -17.12
N PRO A 9 12.55 7.37 -16.23
CA PRO A 9 13.75 7.22 -15.43
C PRO A 9 13.65 6.00 -14.52
N SER A 10 14.78 5.38 -14.23
CA SER A 10 14.84 4.23 -13.34
C SER A 10 15.77 4.51 -12.16
N ARG A 11 15.51 3.82 -11.04
CA ARG A 11 16.38 3.80 -9.86
C ARG A 11 16.56 2.36 -9.42
N THR A 12 17.76 2.04 -8.95
CA THR A 12 18.08 0.72 -8.41
C THR A 12 18.31 0.81 -6.92
N PHE A 13 17.94 -0.25 -6.22
CA PHE A 13 18.07 -0.36 -4.76
C PHE A 13 18.64 -1.73 -4.41
N GLN A 14 19.36 -1.79 -3.31
CA GLN A 14 19.87 -3.05 -2.77
C GLN A 14 18.98 -3.53 -1.65
N ALA A 15 19.10 -4.80 -1.28
CA ALA A 15 18.31 -5.39 -0.19
C ALA A 15 18.44 -4.54 1.08
N GLY A 16 17.30 -4.22 1.68
CA GLY A 16 17.22 -3.42 2.90
C GLY A 16 17.18 -1.90 2.69
N ASP A 17 17.42 -1.42 1.47
CA ASP A 17 17.34 0.01 1.20
C ASP A 17 15.92 0.52 1.37
N VAL A 18 15.78 1.67 2.00
CA VAL A 18 14.49 2.35 2.14
C VAL A 18 14.23 3.17 0.88
N ILE A 19 13.15 2.84 0.19
CA ILE A 19 12.74 3.55 -1.03
C ILE A 19 12.06 4.87 -0.66
N PHE A 20 11.12 4.81 0.27
CA PHE A 20 10.50 5.98 0.91
C PHE A 20 9.97 5.58 2.27
N LYS A 21 9.77 6.57 3.14
CA LYS A 21 9.25 6.35 4.51
C LYS A 21 7.85 6.91 4.64
N GLU A 22 7.06 6.27 5.48
CA GLU A 22 5.75 6.78 5.88
C GLU A 22 5.89 8.22 6.39
N GLY A 23 5.06 9.12 5.87
CA GLY A 23 5.09 10.54 6.20
C GLY A 23 5.97 11.39 5.30
N ASP A 24 6.82 10.81 4.47
CA ASP A 24 7.66 11.56 3.54
C ASP A 24 6.81 12.28 2.49
N ASP A 25 7.34 13.39 1.98
CA ASP A 25 6.77 14.06 0.81
C ASP A 25 6.85 13.12 -0.39
N ALA A 26 5.70 12.85 -1.00
CA ALA A 26 5.61 11.94 -2.13
C ALA A 26 6.11 12.55 -3.45
N LYS A 27 6.33 13.86 -3.51
CA LYS A 27 6.86 14.60 -4.68
C LYS A 27 6.09 14.36 -5.97
N SER A 28 4.82 13.98 -5.88
CA SER A 28 3.97 13.65 -7.03
C SER A 28 4.58 12.56 -7.92
N GLU A 29 5.24 11.59 -7.30
CA GLU A 29 5.86 10.46 -7.99
C GLU A 29 5.32 9.13 -7.49
N ALA A 30 5.01 8.23 -8.42
CA ALA A 30 4.76 6.82 -8.12
C ALA A 30 5.89 6.00 -8.76
N PHE A 31 5.92 4.72 -8.44
CA PHE A 31 6.92 3.80 -8.96
C PHE A 31 6.27 2.54 -9.50
N LEU A 32 6.82 2.04 -10.60
CA LEU A 32 6.45 0.74 -11.15
C LEU A 32 7.61 -0.21 -10.87
N VAL A 33 7.35 -1.35 -10.26
CA VAL A 33 8.38 -2.35 -10.02
C VAL A 33 8.74 -3.00 -11.35
N HIS A 34 9.96 -2.76 -11.82
CA HIS A 34 10.47 -3.36 -13.06
C HIS A 34 11.09 -4.72 -12.78
N GLU A 35 11.86 -4.82 -11.69
CA GLU A 35 12.46 -6.07 -11.23
C GLU A 35 12.57 -6.08 -9.71
N GLY A 36 12.47 -7.26 -9.12
CA GLY A 36 12.63 -7.45 -7.68
C GLY A 36 11.33 -7.38 -6.91
N LYS A 37 11.46 -7.32 -5.59
CA LYS A 37 10.33 -7.27 -4.67
C LYS A 37 10.53 -6.15 -3.65
N VAL A 38 9.42 -5.52 -3.27
CA VAL A 38 9.39 -4.42 -2.31
C VAL A 38 8.43 -4.77 -1.18
N GLU A 39 8.88 -4.65 0.05
CA GLU A 39 8.02 -4.77 1.22
C GLU A 39 7.39 -3.42 1.52
N VAL A 40 6.08 -3.41 1.68
CA VAL A 40 5.32 -2.23 2.10
C VAL A 40 4.92 -2.42 3.54
N ARG A 41 5.41 -1.54 4.41
CA ARG A 41 5.22 -1.60 5.86
C ARG A 41 4.55 -0.34 6.37
N LYS A 42 3.79 -0.48 7.45
CA LYS A 42 3.10 0.64 8.07
C LYS A 42 3.17 0.52 9.58
N ASN A 43 3.31 1.67 10.24
CA ASN A 43 3.22 1.72 11.70
C ASN A 43 1.74 1.69 12.09
N LEU A 44 1.36 0.64 12.81
CA LEU A 44 0.00 0.44 13.31
C LEU A 44 0.09 0.26 14.82
N GLY A 45 -0.36 1.29 15.55
CA GLY A 45 -0.36 1.25 17.01
C GLY A 45 1.02 1.17 17.65
N GLY A 46 2.02 1.76 17.03
CA GLY A 46 3.40 1.77 17.52
C GLY A 46 4.26 0.61 17.02
N GLU A 47 3.69 -0.33 16.28
CA GLU A 47 4.42 -1.44 15.67
C GLU A 47 4.44 -1.33 14.17
N GLU A 48 5.62 -1.55 13.57
CA GLU A 48 5.75 -1.61 12.13
C GLU A 48 5.31 -2.98 11.63
N LYS A 49 4.27 -3.00 10.78
CA LYS A 49 3.71 -4.24 10.25
C LYS A 49 3.84 -4.32 8.74
N LEU A 50 4.13 -5.51 8.25
CA LEU A 50 4.15 -5.78 6.82
C LEU A 50 2.71 -5.79 6.29
N LEU A 51 2.40 -4.88 5.35
CA LEU A 51 1.09 -4.83 4.72
C LEU A 51 1.01 -5.75 3.51
N ARG A 52 2.05 -5.73 2.68
CA ARG A 52 2.10 -6.50 1.44
C ARG A 52 3.51 -6.50 0.86
N VAL A 53 3.73 -7.38 -0.10
CA VAL A 53 4.94 -7.42 -0.90
C VAL A 53 4.54 -7.14 -2.35
N GLN A 54 5.16 -6.12 -2.96
CA GLN A 54 4.92 -5.76 -4.34
C GLN A 54 6.03 -6.31 -5.22
N GLY A 55 5.65 -6.89 -6.34
CA GLY A 55 6.58 -7.50 -7.29
C GLY A 55 6.49 -6.87 -8.68
N LYS A 56 7.17 -7.50 -9.64
CA LYS A 56 7.26 -7.02 -11.02
C LYS A 56 5.88 -6.70 -11.62
N GLY A 57 5.77 -5.52 -12.21
CA GLY A 57 4.53 -5.05 -12.84
C GLY A 57 3.56 -4.35 -11.90
N GLU A 58 3.86 -4.32 -10.60
CA GLU A 58 2.99 -3.69 -9.62
C GLU A 58 3.45 -2.27 -9.27
N LEU A 59 2.52 -1.47 -8.76
CA LEU A 59 2.76 -0.05 -8.48
C LEU A 59 3.02 0.20 -7.00
N LEU A 60 3.87 1.20 -6.74
CA LEU A 60 4.14 1.72 -5.40
C LEU A 60 3.80 3.19 -5.35
N GLY A 61 3.11 3.60 -4.28
CA GLY A 61 2.87 5.02 -4.02
C GLY A 61 2.00 5.71 -5.06
N GLU A 62 1.05 4.99 -5.66
CA GLU A 62 0.19 5.52 -6.73
C GLU A 62 -0.73 6.65 -6.26
N PHE A 63 -0.99 6.79 -4.95
CA PHE A 63 -1.78 7.91 -4.44
C PHE A 63 -1.12 9.26 -4.76
N ALA A 64 0.21 9.29 -4.85
CA ALA A 64 0.95 10.51 -5.21
C ALA A 64 0.63 11.03 -6.61
N LEU A 65 0.06 10.17 -7.47
CA LEU A 65 -0.36 10.57 -8.81
C LEU A 65 -1.66 11.40 -8.79
N PHE A 66 -2.44 11.28 -7.72
CA PHE A 66 -3.78 11.87 -7.64
C PHE A 66 -3.96 12.81 -6.45
N THR A 67 -3.07 12.76 -5.47
CA THR A 67 -3.19 13.55 -4.24
C THR A 67 -1.84 14.15 -3.85
N ASN A 68 -1.86 15.16 -3.00
CA ASN A 68 -0.65 15.74 -2.40
C ASN A 68 -0.37 15.16 -1.02
N ALA A 69 -1.04 14.08 -0.65
CA ALA A 69 -0.86 13.45 0.64
C ALA A 69 0.56 12.90 0.80
N PRO A 70 1.14 12.93 2.00
CA PRO A 70 2.43 12.29 2.24
C PRO A 70 2.35 10.77 2.07
N ARG A 71 3.48 10.11 1.99
CA ARG A 71 3.55 8.65 1.85
C ARG A 71 2.76 7.98 2.98
N SER A 72 1.84 7.10 2.63
CA SER A 72 0.98 6.41 3.60
C SER A 72 1.64 5.21 4.25
N ALA A 73 2.78 4.78 3.75
CA ALA A 73 3.50 3.60 4.24
C ALA A 73 4.99 3.72 3.89
N THR A 74 5.79 2.82 4.44
CA THR A 74 7.22 2.72 4.16
C THR A 74 7.46 1.61 3.15
N ALA A 75 8.29 1.86 2.14
CA ALA A 75 8.66 0.87 1.14
C ALA A 75 10.15 0.53 1.28
N ILE A 76 10.46 -0.76 1.41
CA ILE A 76 11.81 -1.28 1.62
C ILE A 76 12.10 -2.35 0.57
N ALA A 77 13.27 -2.27 -0.06
CA ALA A 77 13.68 -3.28 -1.03
C ALA A 77 13.93 -4.62 -0.32
N ALA A 78 13.24 -5.67 -0.75
CA ALA A 78 13.39 -7.02 -0.19
C ALA A 78 14.56 -7.81 -0.80
N GLY A 79 15.21 -7.23 -1.77
CA GLY A 79 16.37 -7.75 -2.50
C GLY A 79 16.77 -6.68 -3.49
N PRO A 80 17.58 -6.98 -4.50
CA PRO A 80 17.87 -6.02 -5.56
C PRO A 80 16.57 -5.64 -6.27
N VAL A 81 16.33 -4.35 -6.42
CA VAL A 81 15.09 -3.82 -7.00
C VAL A 81 15.42 -2.75 -8.02
N THR A 82 14.74 -2.78 -9.14
CA THR A 82 14.75 -1.70 -10.13
C THR A 82 13.33 -1.15 -10.24
N LEU A 83 13.19 0.16 -10.03
CA LEU A 83 11.93 0.86 -10.12
C LEU A 83 11.95 1.84 -11.29
N LEU A 84 10.83 1.94 -12.00
CA LEU A 84 10.59 3.01 -12.97
C LEU A 84 9.81 4.11 -12.27
N ILE A 85 10.21 5.36 -12.48
CA ILE A 85 9.60 6.52 -11.85
C ILE A 85 8.49 7.06 -12.74
N ILE A 86 7.28 7.21 -12.16
CA ILE A 86 6.13 7.76 -12.86
C ILE A 86 5.82 9.12 -12.24
N PRO A 87 6.19 10.24 -12.89
CA PRO A 87 5.79 11.55 -12.40
C PRO A 87 4.33 11.84 -12.76
N ALA A 88 3.60 12.47 -11.84
CA ALA A 88 2.18 12.76 -12.03
C ALA A 88 1.92 13.60 -13.28
N ASN A 89 2.82 14.52 -13.62
CA ASN A 89 2.66 15.39 -14.80
C ASN A 89 2.79 14.66 -16.13
N ARG A 90 3.25 13.40 -16.13
CA ARG A 90 3.37 12.58 -17.34
C ARG A 90 2.30 11.48 -17.42
N LEU A 91 1.51 11.34 -16.37
CA LEU A 91 0.53 10.26 -16.28
C LEU A 91 -0.46 10.27 -17.44
N ASP A 92 -1.01 11.43 -17.77
CA ASP A 92 -2.02 11.57 -18.82
C ASP A 92 -1.49 11.08 -20.18
N ALA A 93 -0.31 11.54 -20.56
CA ALA A 93 0.32 11.12 -21.81
C ALA A 93 0.66 9.61 -21.79
N MET A 94 1.13 9.11 -20.65
CA MET A 94 1.49 7.69 -20.51
C MET A 94 0.28 6.78 -20.64
N VAL A 95 -0.83 7.15 -20.02
CA VAL A 95 -2.07 6.37 -20.08
C VAL A 95 -2.62 6.33 -21.50
N ARG A 96 -2.53 7.43 -22.25
CA ARG A 96 -2.98 7.49 -23.63
C ARG A 96 -2.17 6.61 -24.57
N THR A 97 -0.86 6.55 -24.36
CA THR A 97 0.04 5.75 -25.19
C THR A 97 0.15 4.30 -24.74
N ASN A 98 -0.20 4.02 -23.49
CA ASN A 98 -0.12 2.67 -22.92
C ASN A 98 -1.35 2.38 -22.05
N PRO A 99 -2.46 1.94 -22.67
CA PRO A 99 -3.66 1.61 -21.91
C PRO A 99 -3.46 0.53 -20.85
N ALA A 100 -2.48 -0.35 -21.04
CA ALA A 100 -2.15 -1.39 -20.02
C ALA A 100 -1.72 -0.77 -18.70
N LEU A 101 -1.05 0.40 -18.74
CA LEU A 101 -0.67 1.13 -17.52
C LEU A 101 -1.91 1.60 -16.77
N ALA A 102 -2.90 2.15 -17.49
CA ALA A 102 -4.17 2.56 -16.89
C ALA A 102 -4.85 1.39 -16.20
N MET A 103 -4.88 0.24 -16.83
CA MET A 103 -5.49 -0.96 -16.24
C MET A 103 -4.72 -1.44 -15.02
N ALA A 104 -3.39 -1.38 -15.05
CA ALA A 104 -2.56 -1.73 -13.88
C ALA A 104 -2.87 -0.83 -12.69
N ILE A 105 -3.01 0.48 -12.92
CA ILE A 105 -3.37 1.45 -11.88
C ILE A 105 -4.75 1.14 -11.31
N ILE A 106 -5.72 0.92 -12.18
CA ILE A 106 -7.11 0.61 -11.76
C ILE A 106 -7.15 -0.66 -10.92
N LYS A 107 -6.52 -1.72 -11.39
CA LYS A 107 -6.48 -3.00 -10.67
C LYS A 107 -5.82 -2.87 -9.30
N ASP A 108 -4.73 -2.13 -9.23
CA ASP A 108 -4.02 -1.90 -7.97
C ASP A 108 -4.91 -1.13 -6.97
N LEU A 109 -5.54 -0.06 -7.41
CA LEU A 109 -6.43 0.75 -6.56
C LEU A 109 -7.65 -0.05 -6.11
N VAL A 110 -8.27 -0.81 -7.01
CA VAL A 110 -9.42 -1.66 -6.68
C VAL A 110 -9.01 -2.73 -5.66
N GLY A 111 -7.86 -3.37 -5.86
CA GLY A 111 -7.35 -4.37 -4.93
C GLY A 111 -7.13 -3.80 -3.53
N ARG A 112 -6.59 -2.60 -3.43
CA ARG A 112 -6.39 -1.93 -2.15
C ARG A 112 -7.70 -1.54 -1.48
N MET A 113 -8.67 -1.07 -2.27
CA MET A 113 -9.99 -0.74 -1.75
C MET A 113 -10.67 -1.99 -1.18
N LEU A 114 -10.65 -3.11 -1.91
CA LEU A 114 -11.24 -4.35 -1.45
C LEU A 114 -10.55 -4.88 -0.18
N ALA A 115 -9.23 -4.79 -0.11
CA ALA A 115 -8.48 -5.19 1.07
C ALA A 115 -8.83 -4.32 2.28
N ALA A 116 -9.01 -3.00 2.09
CA ALA A 116 -9.40 -2.09 3.15
C ALA A 116 -10.81 -2.40 3.66
N GLU A 117 -11.76 -2.68 2.75
CA GLU A 117 -13.13 -3.07 3.11
C GLU A 117 -13.15 -4.37 3.91
N GLU A 118 -12.34 -5.35 3.51
CA GLU A 118 -12.22 -6.62 4.24
C GLU A 118 -11.69 -6.43 5.64
N ARG A 119 -10.63 -5.61 5.80
CA ARG A 119 -10.08 -5.28 7.12
C ARG A 119 -11.11 -4.57 8.01
N ALA A 120 -11.90 -3.65 7.44
CA ALA A 120 -12.95 -2.95 8.17
C ALA A 120 -14.03 -3.93 8.64
N ARG A 121 -14.44 -4.85 7.76
CA ARG A 121 -15.43 -5.87 8.08
C ARG A 121 -14.94 -6.81 9.18
N GLU A 122 -13.69 -7.26 9.11
CA GLU A 122 -13.08 -8.09 10.14
C GLU A 122 -13.01 -7.37 11.49
N ALA A 123 -12.68 -6.07 11.48
CA ALA A 123 -12.63 -5.26 12.68
C ALA A 123 -14.03 -5.12 13.31
N GLU A 124 -15.07 -4.90 12.50
CA GLU A 124 -16.45 -4.85 12.97
C GLU A 124 -16.89 -6.17 13.58
N ASN A 125 -16.55 -7.29 12.93
CA ASN A 125 -16.89 -8.62 13.43
C ASN A 125 -16.20 -8.90 14.76
N ARG A 126 -14.92 -8.53 14.89
CA ARG A 126 -14.19 -8.69 16.15
C ARG A 126 -14.78 -7.85 17.27
N ALA A 127 -15.16 -6.61 16.98
CA ALA A 127 -15.80 -5.72 17.95
C ALA A 127 -17.15 -6.28 18.40
N ARG A 128 -17.95 -6.78 17.46
CA ARG A 128 -19.24 -7.40 17.76
C ARG A 128 -19.09 -8.63 18.61
N ASP A 129 -18.14 -9.51 18.27
CA ASP A 129 -17.86 -10.73 19.06
C ASP A 129 -17.38 -10.38 20.46
N ALA A 130 -16.58 -9.34 20.62
CA ALA A 130 -16.11 -8.88 21.91
C ALA A 130 -17.28 -8.37 22.77
N GLU A 131 -18.21 -7.62 22.18
CA GLU A 131 -19.42 -7.15 22.87
C GLU A 131 -20.29 -8.30 23.30
N GLU A 132 -20.50 -9.30 22.44
CA GLU A 132 -21.29 -10.49 22.79
C GLU A 132 -20.66 -11.29 23.92
N ARG A 133 -19.33 -11.45 23.92
CA ARG A 133 -18.61 -12.12 25.00
C ARG A 133 -18.75 -11.35 26.32
N ALA A 134 -18.64 -10.02 26.27
CA ALA A 134 -18.81 -9.18 27.44
C ALA A 134 -20.22 -9.31 28.02
N LYS A 135 -21.26 -9.30 27.18
CA LYS A 135 -22.63 -9.48 27.61
C LYS A 135 -22.87 -10.85 28.21
N LYS A 136 -22.33 -11.92 27.62
CA LYS A 136 -22.43 -13.28 28.15
C LYS A 136 -21.72 -13.42 29.48
N GLY A 137 -20.56 -12.77 29.63
CA GLY A 137 -19.82 -12.74 30.89
C GLY A 137 -20.61 -12.05 32.00
N GLU A 138 -21.26 -10.93 31.73
CA GLU A 138 -22.11 -10.21 32.68
C GLU A 138 -23.32 -11.04 33.08
N GLU A 139 -24.00 -11.66 32.14
CA GLU A 139 -25.16 -12.52 32.39
C GLU A 139 -24.77 -13.75 33.22
N GLY A 140 -23.63 -14.36 32.93
CA GLY A 140 -23.09 -15.46 33.70
C GLY A 140 -22.74 -15.06 35.12
N GLY A 141 -22.13 -13.90 35.33
CA GLY A 141 -21.83 -13.34 36.63
C GLY A 141 -23.08 -13.07 37.47
N LYS A 142 -24.12 -12.50 36.87
CA LYS A 142 -25.38 -12.23 37.53
C LYS A 142 -26.10 -13.52 37.96
N LYS A 143 -26.06 -14.56 37.16
CA LYS A 143 -26.64 -15.87 37.51
C LYS A 143 -25.91 -16.53 38.68
N GLU A 144 -24.60 -16.40 38.77
CA GLU A 144 -23.81 -16.92 39.90
C GLU A 144 -24.09 -16.17 41.19
N GLU A 145 -24.28 -14.84 41.13
CA GLU A 145 -24.59 -14.01 42.28
C GLU A 145 -26.02 -14.24 42.79
N GLY A 146 -26.95 -14.65 41.93
CA GLY A 146 -28.32 -14.91 42.26
C GLY A 146 -28.65 -16.29 42.78
N GLY A 147 -27.62 -17.11 42.94
CA GLY A 147 -27.75 -18.49 43.44
C GLY A 147 -27.56 -18.63 44.97
#